data_0c2e968e74c6b3461b84329c7d4e8988
#
_entry.id   0c2e968e74c6b3461b84329c7d4e8988
#
_cell.length_a   1.000
_cell.length_b   1.000
_cell.length_c   1.000
_cell.angle_alpha   90.00
_cell.angle_beta   90.00
_cell.angle_gamma   90.00
#
_symmetry.space_group_name_H-M   'P 1'
#
loop_
_entity.id
_entity.type
_entity.pdbx_description
1 polymer ?
#
loop_
_entity_poly.entity_id
_entity_poly.type
_entity_poly.pdbx_seq_one_letter_code
_entity_poly.pdbx_strand_id
1 'polypeptide(L)'
;ISNLRRSYIDKDLHSIFKLLDEKGYDQDLKKLILFDDYYALWRLLERETKSALIPAIKKHYNILGDALSQGQIKSKQWLLSKIKGLDLGTVFICAGWYGILATMMFEDENVYVDKIRSFDIDDSCWEVAQDFNRPWTKDNWKFKASTLDILKMNFPTEHKTYRANKTSLILCEMPNTIINTSCEHIENFTDWFNLI
;
A
#
# COMPACT_ATOMS: atom_id res chain seq x y z
N ILE A 1 -28.27 0.72 -16.70
CA ILE A 1 -27.23 0.95 -15.66
C ILE A 1 -25.87 0.40 -16.12
N SER A 2 -25.82 -0.78 -16.79
CA SER A 2 -24.58 -1.37 -17.28
C SER A 2 -23.87 -0.56 -18.37
N ASN A 3 -24.61 0.08 -19.29
CA ASN A 3 -24.05 0.84 -20.41
C ASN A 3 -23.50 2.21 -20.00
N LEU A 4 -24.08 2.85 -18.98
CA LEU A 4 -23.56 4.11 -18.44
C LEU A 4 -22.25 3.89 -17.66
N ARG A 5 -22.12 2.78 -16.93
CA ARG A 5 -20.87 2.40 -16.27
C ARG A 5 -19.75 2.14 -17.27
N ARG A 6 -20.05 1.45 -18.38
CA ARG A 6 -19.07 1.14 -19.42
C ARG A 6 -18.56 2.40 -20.13
N SER A 7 -19.42 3.36 -20.43
CA SER A 7 -19.03 4.61 -21.09
C SER A 7 -18.21 5.54 -20.18
N TYR A 8 -18.40 5.47 -18.86
CA TYR A 8 -17.56 6.19 -17.89
C TYR A 8 -16.17 5.57 -17.81
N ILE A 9 -16.09 4.24 -17.73
CA ILE A 9 -14.84 3.47 -17.69
C ILE A 9 -14.02 3.72 -18.97
N ASP A 10 -14.62 3.73 -20.15
CA ASP A 10 -13.91 3.95 -21.41
C ASP A 10 -13.35 5.39 -21.54
N LYS A 11 -14.06 6.40 -21.02
CA LYS A 11 -13.54 7.78 -21.00
C LYS A 11 -12.38 7.94 -20.02
N ASP A 12 -12.47 7.32 -18.86
CA ASP A 12 -11.44 7.37 -17.84
C ASP A 12 -10.18 6.63 -18.30
N LEU A 13 -10.32 5.47 -18.96
CA LEU A 13 -9.21 4.75 -19.60
C LEU A 13 -8.48 5.59 -20.63
N HIS A 14 -9.21 6.27 -21.50
CA HIS A 14 -8.59 7.12 -22.51
C HIS A 14 -7.77 8.25 -21.89
N SER A 15 -8.28 8.86 -20.82
CA SER A 15 -7.57 9.89 -20.07
C SER A 15 -6.32 9.35 -19.36
N ILE A 16 -6.39 8.13 -18.80
CA ILE A 16 -5.24 7.43 -18.21
C ILE A 16 -4.17 7.16 -19.27
N PHE A 17 -4.55 6.57 -20.39
CA PHE A 17 -3.60 6.26 -21.45
C PHE A 17 -2.97 7.52 -22.03
N LYS A 18 -3.75 8.59 -22.20
CA LYS A 18 -3.25 9.88 -22.63
C LYS A 18 -2.22 10.45 -21.63
N LEU A 19 -2.52 10.39 -20.33
CA LEU A 19 -1.59 10.83 -19.29
C LEU A 19 -0.30 10.00 -19.26
N LEU A 20 -0.42 8.69 -19.45
CA LEU A 20 0.72 7.79 -19.50
C LEU A 20 1.57 8.04 -20.75
N ASP A 21 0.93 8.27 -21.91
CA ASP A 21 1.61 8.61 -23.17
C ASP A 21 2.32 9.97 -23.08
N GLU A 22 1.65 10.99 -22.54
CA GLU A 22 2.23 12.32 -22.32
C GLU A 22 3.46 12.28 -21.39
N LYS A 23 3.52 11.30 -20.51
CA LYS A 23 4.65 11.10 -19.58
C LYS A 23 5.66 10.05 -20.06
N GLY A 24 5.50 9.50 -21.25
CA GLY A 24 6.45 8.55 -21.86
C GLY A 24 6.45 7.18 -21.22
N TYR A 25 5.31 6.70 -20.69
CA TYR A 25 5.17 5.37 -20.15
C TYR A 25 4.95 4.32 -21.23
N ASP A 26 5.61 3.19 -21.06
CA ASP A 26 5.64 2.10 -22.00
C ASP A 26 4.33 1.27 -22.01
N GLN A 27 4.19 0.45 -23.07
CA GLN A 27 3.02 -0.40 -23.34
C GLN A 27 2.76 -1.46 -22.26
N ASP A 28 3.79 -1.90 -21.52
CA ASP A 28 3.64 -2.92 -20.48
C ASP A 28 2.98 -2.36 -19.22
N LEU A 29 3.21 -1.09 -18.90
CA LEU A 29 2.46 -0.40 -17.85
C LEU A 29 0.99 -0.24 -18.22
N LYS A 30 0.70 0.00 -19.51
CA LYS A 30 -0.69 0.03 -20.04
C LYS A 30 -1.39 -1.30 -19.87
N LYS A 31 -0.68 -2.43 -20.06
CA LYS A 31 -1.24 -3.79 -19.85
C LYS A 31 -1.53 -4.07 -18.37
N LEU A 32 -0.68 -3.63 -17.46
CA LEU A 32 -0.90 -3.74 -16.01
C LEU A 32 -2.17 -3.01 -15.57
N ILE A 33 -2.43 -1.86 -16.18
CA ILE A 33 -3.62 -1.05 -15.92
C ILE A 33 -4.88 -1.65 -16.57
N LEU A 34 -4.77 -2.48 -17.58
CA LEU A 34 -5.90 -3.10 -18.28
C LEU A 34 -6.59 -4.25 -17.52
N PHE A 35 -6.13 -4.63 -16.34
CA PHE A 35 -6.82 -5.60 -15.49
C PHE A 35 -7.94 -4.93 -14.68
N ASP A 36 -9.10 -5.48 -14.78
CA ASP A 36 -10.49 -5.22 -14.39
C ASP A 36 -10.85 -4.30 -13.20
N ASP A 37 -9.93 -3.65 -12.50
CA ASP A 37 -10.26 -2.72 -11.39
C ASP A 37 -9.48 -1.39 -11.45
N TYR A 38 -9.53 -0.76 -12.60
CA TYR A 38 -8.91 0.56 -12.84
C TYR A 38 -9.32 1.63 -11.87
N TYR A 39 -10.55 1.55 -11.34
CA TYR A 39 -11.12 2.67 -10.64
C TYR A 39 -10.37 2.99 -9.33
N ALA A 40 -9.91 1.96 -8.62
CA ALA A 40 -9.11 2.16 -7.42
C ALA A 40 -7.69 2.65 -7.77
N LEU A 41 -7.06 2.03 -8.77
CA LEU A 41 -5.75 2.45 -9.26
C LEU A 41 -5.83 3.83 -9.91
N TRP A 42 -6.92 4.13 -10.64
CA TRP A 42 -7.19 5.44 -11.20
C TRP A 42 -7.32 6.52 -10.14
N ARG A 43 -8.10 6.31 -9.09
CA ARG A 43 -8.20 7.27 -7.98
C ARG A 43 -6.86 7.52 -7.32
N LEU A 44 -6.06 6.48 -7.14
CA LEU A 44 -4.70 6.61 -6.67
C LEU A 44 -3.85 7.43 -7.64
N LEU A 45 -3.94 7.19 -8.95
CA LEU A 45 -3.20 7.92 -9.97
C LEU A 45 -3.70 9.35 -10.18
N GLU A 46 -4.99 9.62 -10.08
CA GLU A 46 -5.59 10.94 -10.29
C GLU A 46 -5.21 11.91 -9.16
N ARG A 47 -5.21 11.45 -7.93
CA ARG A 47 -4.68 12.21 -6.80
C ARG A 47 -3.17 12.41 -6.89
N GLU A 48 -2.50 11.52 -7.55
CA GLU A 48 -1.06 11.42 -7.70
C GLU A 48 -0.44 12.21 -8.86
N THR A 49 -1.18 13.01 -9.60
CA THR A 49 -0.56 14.04 -10.44
C THR A 49 0.38 14.96 -9.66
N LYS A 50 0.34 14.88 -8.33
CA LYS A 50 1.12 15.66 -7.37
C LYS A 50 2.12 14.84 -6.54
N SER A 51 2.18 13.52 -6.62
CA SER A 51 2.92 12.70 -5.70
C SER A 51 3.87 11.63 -6.31
N ALA A 52 4.41 10.77 -5.48
CA ALA A 52 5.48 9.84 -5.79
C ALA A 52 5.00 8.49 -6.37
N LEU A 53 3.68 8.24 -6.48
CA LEU A 53 3.17 6.93 -6.86
C LEU A 53 3.56 6.55 -8.29
N ILE A 54 3.39 7.47 -9.25
CA ILE A 54 3.79 7.22 -10.65
C ILE A 54 5.28 6.89 -10.78
N PRO A 55 6.20 7.66 -10.19
CA PRO A 55 7.61 7.26 -10.16
C PRO A 55 7.87 5.92 -9.48
N ALA A 56 7.15 5.59 -8.41
CA ALA A 56 7.28 4.31 -7.72
C ALA A 56 6.79 3.14 -8.60
N ILE A 57 5.62 3.27 -9.24
CA ILE A 57 5.11 2.28 -10.19
C ILE A 57 6.13 2.08 -11.33
N LYS A 58 6.65 3.16 -11.91
CA LYS A 58 7.64 3.07 -12.99
C LYS A 58 8.92 2.35 -12.56
N LYS A 59 9.40 2.64 -11.35
CA LYS A 59 10.62 2.04 -10.81
C LYS A 59 10.46 0.54 -10.53
N HIS A 60 9.26 0.12 -10.13
CA HIS A 60 9.01 -1.21 -9.60
C HIS A 60 8.02 -2.05 -10.43
N TYR A 61 7.67 -1.60 -11.66
CA TYR A 61 6.58 -2.22 -12.43
C TYR A 61 6.72 -3.73 -12.65
N ASN A 62 7.96 -4.23 -12.77
CA ASN A 62 8.24 -5.66 -13.01
C ASN A 62 7.79 -6.59 -11.88
N ILE A 63 7.66 -6.05 -10.65
CA ILE A 63 7.33 -6.85 -9.46
C ILE A 63 5.92 -6.55 -8.91
N LEU A 64 5.20 -5.61 -9.51
CA LEU A 64 3.92 -5.13 -8.99
C LEU A 64 2.70 -5.89 -9.52
N GLY A 65 2.87 -6.76 -10.53
CA GLY A 65 1.76 -7.44 -11.18
C GLY A 65 0.81 -8.12 -10.18
N ASP A 66 1.36 -8.92 -9.28
CA ASP A 66 0.55 -9.63 -8.27
C ASP A 66 -0.01 -8.68 -7.21
N ALA A 67 0.78 -7.69 -6.77
CA ALA A 67 0.37 -6.74 -5.73
C ALA A 67 -0.79 -5.84 -6.16
N LEU A 68 -0.90 -5.56 -7.45
CA LEU A 68 -1.97 -4.77 -8.07
C LEU A 68 -3.03 -5.66 -8.76
N SER A 69 -2.99 -6.98 -8.56
CA SER A 69 -4.00 -7.87 -9.09
C SER A 69 -5.39 -7.53 -8.54
N GLN A 70 -6.42 -7.84 -9.32
CA GLN A 70 -7.81 -7.58 -8.97
C GLN A 70 -8.18 -8.14 -7.57
N GLY A 71 -7.73 -9.37 -7.27
CA GLY A 71 -7.96 -10.00 -5.98
C GLY A 71 -7.35 -9.20 -4.83
N GLN A 72 -6.10 -8.76 -4.98
CA GLN A 72 -5.39 -7.97 -3.98
C GLN A 72 -6.05 -6.60 -3.76
N ILE A 73 -6.45 -5.92 -4.81
CA ILE A 73 -7.11 -4.62 -4.68
C ILE A 73 -8.51 -4.77 -4.07
N LYS A 74 -9.32 -5.73 -4.51
CA LYS A 74 -10.66 -5.97 -3.95
C LYS A 74 -10.65 -6.35 -2.48
N SER A 75 -9.70 -7.20 -2.05
CA SER A 75 -9.59 -7.57 -0.62
C SER A 75 -9.26 -6.35 0.24
N LYS A 76 -8.38 -5.46 -0.23
CA LYS A 76 -8.04 -4.23 0.48
C LYS A 76 -9.21 -3.24 0.50
N GLN A 77 -9.93 -3.09 -0.61
CA GLN A 77 -11.15 -2.27 -0.67
C GLN A 77 -12.23 -2.78 0.29
N TRP A 78 -12.40 -4.10 0.36
CA TRP A 78 -13.31 -4.71 1.32
C TRP A 78 -12.92 -4.36 2.76
N LEU A 79 -11.64 -4.50 3.11
CA LEU A 79 -11.13 -4.13 4.44
C LEU A 79 -11.40 -2.65 4.73
N LEU A 80 -11.06 -1.74 3.82
CA LEU A 80 -11.34 -0.30 3.98
C LEU A 80 -12.82 -0.03 4.25
N SER A 81 -13.72 -0.75 3.57
CA SER A 81 -15.16 -0.62 3.79
C SER A 81 -15.60 -1.01 5.22
N LYS A 82 -14.83 -1.87 5.90
CA LYS A 82 -15.10 -2.34 7.27
C LYS A 82 -14.51 -1.45 8.35
N ILE A 83 -13.41 -0.80 8.06
CA ILE A 83 -12.73 0.10 9.01
C ILE A 83 -13.10 1.57 8.82
N LYS A 84 -13.96 1.86 7.87
CA LYS A 84 -14.44 3.21 7.57
C LYS A 84 -15.08 3.88 8.80
N GLY A 85 -14.65 5.10 9.09
CA GLY A 85 -15.13 5.89 10.22
C GLY A 85 -14.47 5.56 11.56
N LEU A 86 -13.56 4.56 11.60
CA LEU A 86 -12.82 4.23 12.80
C LEU A 86 -11.56 5.09 12.91
N ASP A 87 -11.25 5.53 14.12
CA ASP A 87 -9.94 6.09 14.47
C ASP A 87 -8.99 4.94 14.83
N LEU A 88 -8.03 4.69 13.96
CA LEU A 88 -7.10 3.57 14.07
C LEU A 88 -5.80 3.93 14.78
N GLY A 89 -5.52 5.22 14.98
CA GLY A 89 -4.30 5.72 15.61
C GLY A 89 -3.03 5.26 14.90
N THR A 90 -2.09 4.68 15.64
CA THR A 90 -0.88 4.05 15.08
C THR A 90 -1.20 2.64 14.63
N VAL A 91 -1.11 2.37 13.33
CA VAL A 91 -1.44 1.09 12.71
C VAL A 91 -0.19 0.29 12.39
N PHE A 92 -0.14 -0.97 12.83
CA PHE A 92 0.84 -1.94 12.37
C PHE A 92 0.21 -2.86 11.33
N ILE A 93 0.79 -2.88 10.12
CA ILE A 93 0.40 -3.80 9.06
C ILE A 93 1.42 -4.93 9.03
N CYS A 94 1.00 -6.12 9.42
CA CYS A 94 1.78 -7.34 9.42
C CYS A 94 1.69 -8.02 8.06
N ALA A 95 2.83 -8.48 7.53
CA ALA A 95 2.97 -8.99 6.16
C ALA A 95 2.43 -7.97 5.13
N GLY A 96 2.92 -6.74 5.26
CA GLY A 96 2.39 -5.58 4.50
C GLY A 96 2.89 -5.47 3.07
N TRP A 97 3.81 -6.38 2.69
CA TRP A 97 4.38 -6.49 1.35
C TRP A 97 4.84 -5.12 0.82
N TYR A 98 4.38 -4.70 -0.35
CA TYR A 98 4.77 -3.43 -0.99
C TYR A 98 3.99 -2.20 -0.48
N GLY A 99 3.28 -2.30 0.64
CA GLY A 99 2.64 -1.16 1.30
C GLY A 99 1.43 -0.58 0.56
N ILE A 100 0.82 -1.32 -0.38
CA ILE A 100 -0.36 -0.86 -1.14
C ILE A 100 -1.55 -0.58 -0.22
N LEU A 101 -1.79 -1.42 0.80
CA LEU A 101 -2.85 -1.17 1.77
C LEU A 101 -2.65 0.16 2.50
N ALA A 102 -1.41 0.46 2.91
CA ALA A 102 -1.09 1.72 3.58
C ALA A 102 -1.40 2.93 2.67
N THR A 103 -1.00 2.86 1.40
CA THR A 103 -1.34 3.89 0.42
C THR A 103 -2.86 4.11 0.33
N MET A 104 -3.63 3.01 0.23
CA MET A 104 -5.09 3.08 0.13
C MET A 104 -5.73 3.63 1.42
N MET A 105 -5.18 3.29 2.60
CA MET A 105 -5.67 3.83 3.88
C MET A 105 -5.45 5.33 3.99
N PHE A 106 -4.28 5.83 3.61
CA PHE A 106 -3.98 7.26 3.64
C PHE A 106 -4.78 8.07 2.62
N GLU A 107 -5.17 7.45 1.50
CA GLU A 107 -5.94 8.10 0.43
C GLU A 107 -7.45 8.10 0.72
N ASP A 108 -7.95 7.24 1.59
CA ASP A 108 -9.37 7.19 1.96
C ASP A 108 -9.67 8.22 3.07
N GLU A 109 -10.41 9.27 2.72
CA GLU A 109 -10.82 10.34 3.63
C GLU A 109 -11.68 9.88 4.82
N ASN A 110 -12.17 8.65 4.77
CA ASN A 110 -13.01 8.08 5.83
C ASN A 110 -12.25 7.08 6.71
N VAL A 111 -10.94 6.92 6.52
CA VAL A 111 -10.07 6.10 7.34
C VAL A 111 -9.12 7.02 8.09
N TYR A 112 -9.22 7.05 9.42
CA TYR A 112 -8.44 7.96 10.25
C TYR A 112 -7.24 7.22 10.82
N VAL A 113 -6.03 7.65 10.42
CA VAL A 113 -4.76 7.01 10.78
C VAL A 113 -3.73 8.09 11.12
N ASP A 114 -3.11 7.98 12.28
CA ASP A 114 -1.99 8.86 12.64
C ASP A 114 -0.70 8.44 11.95
N LYS A 115 -0.38 7.15 12.06
CA LYS A 115 0.84 6.56 11.51
C LYS A 115 0.59 5.13 11.05
N ILE A 116 1.34 4.70 10.05
CA ILE A 116 1.39 3.29 9.62
C ILE A 116 2.83 2.79 9.67
N ARG A 117 3.00 1.60 10.26
CA ARG A 117 4.22 0.80 10.21
C ARG A 117 3.91 -0.50 9.48
N SER A 118 4.60 -0.73 8.38
CA SER A 118 4.42 -1.91 7.54
C SER A 118 5.60 -2.86 7.75
N PHE A 119 5.32 -4.09 8.12
CA PHE A 119 6.31 -5.11 8.39
C PHE A 119 6.18 -6.24 7.37
N ASP A 120 7.31 -6.71 6.87
CA ASP A 120 7.39 -7.90 6.04
C ASP A 120 8.68 -8.64 6.36
N ILE A 121 8.68 -9.96 6.20
CA ILE A 121 9.89 -10.77 6.40
C ILE A 121 10.86 -10.65 5.22
N ASP A 122 10.33 -10.34 4.03
CA ASP A 122 11.11 -10.14 2.81
C ASP A 122 11.77 -8.75 2.80
N ASP A 123 13.11 -8.74 2.88
CA ASP A 123 13.90 -7.51 2.88
C ASP A 123 13.78 -6.70 1.57
N SER A 124 13.34 -7.30 0.48
CA SER A 124 13.11 -6.59 -0.78
C SER A 124 11.89 -5.65 -0.75
N CYS A 125 10.97 -5.86 0.21
CA CYS A 125 9.69 -5.16 0.25
C CYS A 125 9.77 -3.73 0.79
N TRP A 126 10.65 -3.45 1.75
CA TRP A 126 10.63 -2.16 2.48
C TRP A 126 10.90 -0.95 1.57
N GLU A 127 11.82 -1.07 0.62
CA GLU A 127 12.16 0.05 -0.29
C GLU A 127 10.96 0.36 -1.22
N VAL A 128 10.35 -0.68 -1.77
CA VAL A 128 9.16 -0.57 -2.62
C VAL A 128 8.02 0.08 -1.83
N ALA A 129 7.74 -0.40 -0.63
CA ALA A 129 6.70 0.13 0.23
C ALA A 129 6.95 1.61 0.60
N GLN A 130 8.19 2.01 0.88
CA GLN A 130 8.53 3.41 1.16
C GLN A 130 8.42 4.30 -0.08
N ASP A 131 8.75 3.80 -1.28
CA ASP A 131 8.59 4.53 -2.53
C ASP A 131 7.10 4.78 -2.82
N PHE A 132 6.22 3.78 -2.64
CA PHE A 132 4.78 3.93 -2.78
C PHE A 132 4.18 4.94 -1.79
N ASN A 133 4.67 4.92 -0.56
CA ASN A 133 4.17 5.77 0.52
C ASN A 133 5.08 6.98 0.79
N ARG A 134 5.82 7.43 -0.23
CA ARG A 134 6.79 8.52 -0.13
C ARG A 134 6.25 9.83 0.42
N PRO A 135 5.03 10.31 0.06
CA PRO A 135 4.46 11.52 0.63
C PRO A 135 4.38 11.44 2.16
N TRP A 136 3.86 10.34 2.67
CA TRP A 136 3.69 10.10 4.11
C TRP A 136 4.99 9.69 4.82
N THR A 137 5.96 9.17 4.10
CA THR A 137 7.33 8.98 4.62
C THR A 137 8.02 10.31 4.87
N LYS A 138 7.76 11.33 4.03
CA LYS A 138 8.29 12.68 4.20
C LYS A 138 7.49 13.50 5.22
N ASP A 139 6.18 13.28 5.32
CA ASP A 139 5.31 13.97 6.26
C ASP A 139 5.47 13.35 7.67
N ASN A 140 6.46 13.86 8.38
CA ASN A 140 6.75 13.49 9.78
C ASN A 140 6.78 11.97 10.04
N TRP A 141 7.23 11.20 9.04
CA TRP A 141 7.29 9.73 9.11
C TRP A 141 5.95 9.06 9.45
N LYS A 142 4.87 9.59 8.92
CA LYS A 142 3.56 8.95 9.02
C LYS A 142 3.58 7.52 8.50
N PHE A 143 4.43 7.24 7.51
CA PHE A 143 4.69 5.89 7.01
C PHE A 143 6.14 5.47 7.21
N LYS A 144 6.34 4.22 7.66
CA LYS A 144 7.62 3.51 7.60
C LYS A 144 7.40 2.03 7.32
N ALA A 145 8.26 1.48 6.47
CA ALA A 145 8.36 0.04 6.26
C ALA A 145 9.65 -0.51 6.88
N SER A 146 9.58 -1.75 7.36
CA SER A 146 10.68 -2.41 8.05
C SER A 146 10.67 -3.90 7.75
N THR A 147 11.85 -4.49 7.62
CA THR A 147 11.99 -5.94 7.57
C THR A 147 11.90 -6.51 8.98
N LEU A 148 10.87 -7.31 9.25
CA LEU A 148 10.64 -7.92 10.53
C LEU A 148 9.80 -9.21 10.39
N ASP A 149 10.26 -10.27 11.05
CA ASP A 149 9.46 -11.48 11.24
C ASP A 149 8.38 -11.20 12.29
N ILE A 150 7.13 -11.18 11.87
CA ILE A 150 5.99 -10.85 12.74
C ILE A 150 5.75 -11.88 13.85
N LEU A 151 6.27 -13.11 13.71
CA LEU A 151 6.24 -14.13 14.76
C LEU A 151 7.24 -13.85 15.89
N LYS A 152 8.15 -12.90 15.69
CA LYS A 152 9.14 -12.46 16.69
C LYS A 152 8.86 -11.06 17.22
N MET A 153 7.69 -10.52 16.90
CA MET A 153 7.28 -9.18 17.32
C MET A 153 6.99 -9.15 18.84
N ASN A 154 7.51 -8.16 19.51
CA ASN A 154 7.18 -7.85 20.91
C ASN A 154 6.55 -6.46 21.00
N PHE A 155 5.78 -6.19 22.03
CA PHE A 155 5.14 -4.89 22.23
C PHE A 155 5.65 -4.21 23.52
N PRO A 156 6.17 -2.95 23.49
CA PRO A 156 6.38 -2.14 22.28
C PRO A 156 7.38 -2.79 21.31
N THR A 157 7.20 -2.51 20.01
CA THR A 157 8.01 -3.12 18.95
C THR A 157 9.22 -2.26 18.62
N GLU A 158 10.40 -2.83 18.80
CA GLU A 158 11.64 -2.26 18.28
C GLU A 158 11.88 -2.77 16.86
N HIS A 159 12.01 -1.86 15.90
CA HIS A 159 12.21 -2.23 14.51
C HIS A 159 13.17 -1.30 13.78
N LYS A 160 13.99 -1.89 12.91
CA LYS A 160 14.92 -1.16 12.05
C LYS A 160 14.20 -0.68 10.79
N THR A 161 14.31 0.60 10.52
CA THR A 161 13.81 1.21 9.28
C THR A 161 14.85 2.15 8.67
N TYR A 162 14.50 2.86 7.60
CA TYR A 162 15.44 3.67 6.84
C TYR A 162 14.94 5.10 6.62
N ARG A 163 15.86 6.06 6.67
CA ARG A 163 15.64 7.44 6.23
C ARG A 163 15.67 7.54 4.70
N ALA A 164 15.27 8.69 4.17
CA ALA A 164 15.30 8.95 2.73
C ALA A 164 16.72 8.85 2.13
N ASN A 165 17.76 9.10 2.91
CA ASN A 165 19.16 8.94 2.53
C ASN A 165 19.69 7.51 2.73
N LYS A 166 18.79 6.54 2.95
CA LYS A 166 19.08 5.11 3.20
C LYS A 166 19.87 4.81 4.47
N THR A 167 20.11 5.79 5.35
CA THR A 167 20.67 5.49 6.67
C THR A 167 19.63 4.82 7.54
N SER A 168 20.04 3.77 8.24
CA SER A 168 19.14 3.04 9.15
C SER A 168 18.88 3.82 10.44
N LEU A 169 17.74 3.57 11.04
CA LEU A 169 17.40 4.00 12.39
C LEU A 169 16.54 2.91 13.05
N ILE A 170 16.53 2.93 14.36
CA ILE A 170 15.67 2.06 15.16
C ILE A 170 14.53 2.90 15.71
N LEU A 171 13.31 2.40 15.57
CA LEU A 171 12.11 2.96 16.20
C LEU A 171 11.61 1.94 17.23
N CYS A 172 11.04 2.45 18.32
CA CYS A 172 10.36 1.64 19.33
C CYS A 172 8.95 2.22 19.49
N GLU A 173 7.94 1.49 19.06
CA GLU A 173 6.57 2.01 18.97
C GLU A 173 5.54 0.97 19.42
N MET A 174 4.40 1.48 19.90
CA MET A 174 3.24 0.68 20.31
C MET A 174 2.08 0.93 19.34
N PRO A 175 1.44 -0.10 18.77
CA PRO A 175 0.28 0.08 17.92
C PRO A 175 -0.99 0.35 18.73
N ASN A 176 -1.93 1.10 18.14
CA ASN A 176 -3.33 1.12 18.54
C ASN A 176 -4.14 0.06 17.78
N THR A 177 -3.71 -0.24 16.57
CA THR A 177 -4.39 -1.19 15.69
C THR A 177 -3.36 -2.08 14.98
N ILE A 178 -3.66 -3.39 14.92
CA ILE A 178 -2.86 -4.35 14.17
C ILE A 178 -3.72 -4.93 13.05
N ILE A 179 -3.18 -4.94 11.83
CA ILE A 179 -3.83 -5.49 10.64
C ILE A 179 -2.92 -6.57 10.06
N ASN A 180 -3.45 -7.75 9.81
CA ASN A 180 -2.79 -8.81 9.07
C ASN A 180 -3.65 -9.21 7.88
N THR A 181 -3.09 -9.09 6.68
CA THR A 181 -3.78 -9.40 5.41
C THR A 181 -3.20 -10.62 4.70
N SER A 182 -2.32 -11.37 5.37
CA SER A 182 -1.62 -12.54 4.81
C SER A 182 -1.67 -13.72 5.77
N CYS A 183 -2.80 -13.90 6.46
CA CYS A 183 -2.99 -14.97 7.44
C CYS A 183 -2.78 -16.37 6.85
N GLU A 184 -3.09 -16.55 5.57
CA GLU A 184 -2.93 -17.79 4.81
C GLU A 184 -1.46 -18.21 4.60
N HIS A 185 -0.53 -17.27 4.76
CA HIS A 185 0.91 -17.53 4.62
C HIS A 185 1.62 -17.73 5.96
N ILE A 186 0.88 -17.70 7.08
CA ILE A 186 1.41 -17.90 8.42
C ILE A 186 1.08 -19.31 8.86
N GLU A 187 2.07 -20.22 8.86
CA GLU A 187 1.88 -21.63 9.24
C GLU A 187 1.29 -21.76 10.65
N ASN A 188 1.78 -20.94 11.60
CA ASN A 188 1.35 -20.95 13.01
C ASN A 188 0.56 -19.68 13.34
N PHE A 189 -0.58 -19.47 12.66
CA PHE A 189 -1.40 -18.28 12.87
C PHE A 189 -1.83 -18.10 14.34
N THR A 190 -2.11 -19.19 15.05
CA THR A 190 -2.49 -19.15 16.47
C THR A 190 -1.36 -18.59 17.33
N ASP A 191 -0.09 -18.92 17.02
CA ASP A 191 1.06 -18.41 17.75
C ASP A 191 1.19 -16.91 17.54
N TRP A 192 1.04 -16.44 16.30
CA TRP A 192 1.01 -15.01 16.01
C TRP A 192 -0.14 -14.30 16.74
N PHE A 193 -1.35 -14.87 16.73
CA PHE A 193 -2.50 -14.28 17.40
C PHE A 193 -2.32 -14.17 18.92
N ASN A 194 -1.59 -15.08 19.52
CA ASN A 194 -1.29 -15.07 20.96
C ASN A 194 -0.19 -14.05 21.35
N LEU A 195 0.52 -13.46 20.37
CA LEU A 195 1.51 -12.39 20.62
C LEU A 195 0.86 -11.03 20.80
N ILE A 196 -0.34 -10.83 20.25
CA ILE A 196 -1.07 -9.55 20.25
C ILE A 196 -2.16 -9.52 21.31
#